data_72ff1a95ba7f969992516764a5da27cc
#
_entry.id   72ff1a95ba7f969992516764a5da27cc
#
_cell.length_a   1.000
_cell.length_b   1.000
_cell.length_c   1.000
_cell.angle_alpha   90.00
_cell.angle_beta   90.00
_cell.angle_gamma   90.00
#
_symmetry.space_group_name_H-M   'P 1'
#
loop_
_entity.id
_entity.type
_entity.pdbx_description
1 polymer ?
#
loop_
_entity_poly.entity_id
_entity_poly.type
_entity_poly.pdbx_seq_one_letter_code
_entity_poly.pdbx_strand_id
1 'polypeptide(L)'
;MKNLDRSILALFFIFCLMVFSSRFAFANALTITNFAPSSVDTTNRTMTFTFDIAWDNSWRDATNYDAVWIFMKRKNTSTGVWSHATMAESGTNPSGFS
;
A
#
# COMPACT_ATOMS: atom_id res chain seq x y z
N MET A 1 -0.21 37.74 -43.93
CA MET A 1 -0.14 36.79 -42.79
C MET A 1 0.68 37.41 -41.69
N LYS A 2 0.08 37.71 -40.58
CA LYS A 2 0.83 38.19 -39.41
C LYS A 2 1.68 37.02 -38.87
N ASN A 3 2.99 37.26 -38.78
CA ASN A 3 3.87 36.31 -38.12
C ASN A 3 3.35 36.09 -36.70
N LEU A 4 3.03 34.86 -36.37
CA LEU A 4 2.69 34.48 -34.99
C LEU A 4 3.86 34.91 -34.14
N ASP A 5 3.59 35.73 -33.13
CA ASP A 5 4.66 36.30 -32.31
C ASP A 5 5.44 35.14 -31.67
N ARG A 6 6.76 35.17 -31.85
CA ARG A 6 7.66 34.11 -31.34
C ARG A 6 7.46 33.87 -29.83
N SER A 7 7.05 34.93 -29.14
CA SER A 7 6.70 34.86 -27.71
C SER A 7 5.46 34.01 -27.41
N ILE A 8 4.43 34.08 -28.25
CA ILE A 8 3.21 33.29 -28.11
C ILE A 8 3.52 31.81 -28.39
N LEU A 9 4.33 31.55 -29.41
CA LEU A 9 4.74 30.18 -29.74
C LEU A 9 5.59 29.56 -28.62
N ALA A 10 6.49 30.32 -28.00
CA ALA A 10 7.30 29.89 -26.88
C ALA A 10 6.43 29.60 -25.63
N LEU A 11 5.46 30.47 -25.34
CA LEU A 11 4.52 30.29 -24.25
C LEU A 11 3.65 29.02 -24.45
N PHE A 12 3.19 28.79 -25.67
CA PHE A 12 2.43 27.59 -26.01
C PHE A 12 3.28 26.31 -25.84
N PHE A 13 4.54 26.35 -26.23
CA PHE A 13 5.46 25.23 -26.10
C PHE A 13 5.76 24.92 -24.63
N ILE A 14 5.95 25.94 -23.79
CA ILE A 14 6.15 25.80 -22.33
C ILE A 14 4.90 25.24 -21.69
N PHE A 15 3.72 25.71 -22.08
CA PHE A 15 2.45 25.19 -21.57
C PHE A 15 2.25 23.69 -21.93
N CYS A 16 2.53 23.33 -23.19
CA CYS A 16 2.50 21.93 -23.62
C CYS A 16 3.50 21.07 -22.82
N LEU A 17 4.71 21.54 -22.59
CA LEU A 17 5.69 20.81 -21.77
C LEU A 17 5.19 20.59 -20.33
N MET A 18 4.53 21.57 -19.73
CA MET A 18 3.95 21.44 -18.39
C MET A 18 2.81 20.42 -18.34
N VAL A 19 1.98 20.37 -19.37
CA VAL A 19 0.86 19.41 -19.44
C VAL A 19 1.36 17.98 -19.67
N PHE A 20 2.42 17.79 -20.46
CA PHE A 20 3.01 16.47 -20.71
C PHE A 20 3.91 15.97 -19.57
N SER A 21 4.28 16.81 -18.63
CA SER A 21 5.05 16.41 -17.45
C SER A 21 4.19 15.96 -16.26
N SER A 22 2.88 15.80 -16.43
CA SER A 22 2.04 15.15 -15.44
C SER A 22 2.51 13.69 -15.29
N ARG A 23 3.44 13.47 -14.38
CA ARG A 23 3.79 12.14 -13.93
C ARG A 23 2.55 11.57 -13.27
N PHE A 24 2.07 10.44 -13.76
CA PHE A 24 1.06 9.69 -13.04
C PHE A 24 1.66 9.38 -11.66
N ALA A 25 1.19 10.04 -10.64
CA ALA A 25 1.46 9.64 -9.27
C ALA A 25 0.68 8.34 -9.07
N PHE A 26 1.32 7.21 -9.29
CA PHE A 26 0.80 5.93 -8.84
C PHE A 26 0.81 5.98 -7.32
N ALA A 27 -0.38 5.99 -6.74
CA ALA A 27 -0.53 5.81 -5.31
C ALA A 27 0.00 4.42 -4.96
N ASN A 28 0.92 4.38 -3.99
CA ASN A 28 1.47 3.25 -3.26
C ASN A 28 0.96 1.88 -3.73
N ALA A 29 1.70 1.21 -4.61
CA ALA A 29 1.39 -0.14 -5.07
C ALA A 29 1.54 -1.14 -3.91
N LEU A 30 0.53 -1.16 -3.02
CA LEU A 30 0.52 -2.06 -1.87
C LEU A 30 0.42 -3.50 -2.35
N THR A 31 1.37 -4.32 -1.95
CA THR A 31 1.38 -5.75 -2.23
C THR A 31 1.53 -6.57 -0.95
N ILE A 32 0.84 -7.69 -0.89
CA ILE A 32 1.00 -8.70 0.14
C ILE A 32 1.41 -10.00 -0.54
N THR A 33 2.53 -10.57 -0.12
CA THR A 33 3.07 -11.82 -0.66
C THR A 33 3.41 -12.80 0.46
N ASN A 34 3.72 -14.03 0.10
CA ASN A 34 4.17 -15.08 1.03
C ASN A 34 3.21 -15.29 2.21
N PHE A 35 1.91 -15.08 2.02
CA PHE A 35 0.92 -15.32 3.05
C PHE A 35 0.82 -16.82 3.36
N ALA A 36 1.14 -17.19 4.60
CA ALA A 36 1.09 -18.57 5.04
C ALA A 36 0.74 -18.69 6.55
N PRO A 37 0.02 -19.74 6.96
CA PRO A 37 -0.10 -20.07 8.36
C PRO A 37 1.25 -20.59 8.87
N SER A 38 1.69 -20.11 10.04
CA SER A 38 2.94 -20.55 10.66
C SER A 38 2.70 -21.47 11.86
N SER A 39 1.63 -21.25 12.64
CA SER A 39 1.26 -22.12 13.74
C SER A 39 -0.23 -22.08 14.01
N VAL A 40 -0.76 -23.17 14.56
CA VAL A 40 -2.16 -23.30 14.99
C VAL A 40 -2.18 -23.81 16.44
N ASP A 41 -2.80 -23.05 17.31
CA ASP A 41 -3.07 -23.43 18.70
C ASP A 41 -4.56 -23.73 18.85
N THR A 42 -4.89 -25.01 18.88
CA THR A 42 -6.28 -25.47 19.00
C THR A 42 -6.84 -25.29 20.41
N THR A 43 -5.98 -25.21 21.42
CA THR A 43 -6.38 -25.02 22.81
C THR A 43 -6.88 -23.60 23.05
N ASN A 44 -6.10 -22.61 22.59
CA ASN A 44 -6.45 -21.20 22.71
C ASN A 44 -7.27 -20.70 21.50
N ARG A 45 -7.49 -21.54 20.49
CA ARG A 45 -8.21 -21.21 19.25
C ARG A 45 -7.57 -20.02 18.52
N THR A 46 -6.25 -20.00 18.49
CA THR A 46 -5.47 -18.97 17.81
C THR A 46 -4.68 -19.56 16.64
N MET A 47 -4.38 -18.73 15.67
CA MET A 47 -3.55 -19.08 14.53
C MET A 47 -2.61 -17.91 14.23
N THR A 48 -1.35 -18.23 13.96
CA THR A 48 -0.36 -17.25 13.53
C THR A 48 -0.19 -17.33 12.04
N PHE A 49 -0.17 -16.17 11.39
CA PHE A 49 0.12 -16.04 9.99
C PHE A 49 1.38 -15.19 9.80
N THR A 50 2.12 -15.52 8.77
CA THR A 50 3.24 -14.71 8.27
C THR A 50 2.92 -14.23 6.86
N PHE A 51 3.36 -13.04 6.52
CA PHE A 51 3.25 -12.47 5.18
C PHE A 51 4.27 -11.35 5.03
N ASP A 52 4.63 -11.07 3.78
CA ASP A 52 5.41 -9.90 3.43
C ASP A 52 4.49 -8.81 2.92
N ILE A 53 4.74 -7.58 3.32
CA ILE A 53 4.02 -6.42 2.86
C ILE A 53 5.01 -5.39 2.29
N ALA A 54 4.70 -4.88 1.11
CA ALA A 54 5.51 -3.86 0.46
C ALA A 54 4.61 -2.81 -0.19
N TRP A 55 5.07 -1.58 -0.23
CA TRP A 55 4.45 -0.49 -0.98
C TRP A 55 5.51 0.49 -1.48
N ASP A 56 5.21 1.13 -2.59
CA ASP A 56 6.11 2.10 -3.20
C ASP A 56 5.98 3.48 -2.53
N ASN A 57 7.04 4.27 -2.63
CA ASN A 57 7.09 5.64 -2.14
C ASN A 57 6.79 5.78 -0.63
N SER A 58 7.14 4.78 0.15
CA SER A 58 7.04 4.87 1.59
C SER A 58 7.92 6.00 2.12
N TRP A 59 7.35 6.80 3.01
CA TRP A 59 8.06 7.91 3.62
C TRP A 59 7.99 7.83 5.13
N ARG A 60 9.11 8.09 5.79
CA ARG A 60 9.20 8.08 7.24
C ARG A 60 10.23 9.11 7.72
N ASP A 61 9.82 9.91 8.69
CA ASP A 61 10.73 10.70 9.51
C ASP A 61 10.48 10.38 11.01
N ALA A 62 11.05 11.20 11.90
CA ALA A 62 10.91 11.00 13.34
C ALA A 62 9.48 11.24 13.87
N THR A 63 8.63 11.91 13.11
CA THR A 63 7.29 12.35 13.56
C THR A 63 6.19 11.80 12.67
N ASN A 64 6.44 11.71 11.36
CA ASN A 64 5.46 11.32 10.36
C ASN A 64 5.92 10.08 9.62
N TYR A 65 4.99 9.21 9.31
CA TYR A 65 5.26 7.98 8.57
C TYR A 65 4.01 7.50 7.83
N ASP A 66 4.25 6.85 6.72
CA ASP A 66 3.20 6.10 6.03
C ASP A 66 2.88 4.84 6.82
N ALA A 67 1.61 4.52 6.90
CA ALA A 67 1.13 3.34 7.61
C ALA A 67 0.08 2.61 6.80
N VAL A 68 -0.01 1.31 7.01
CA VAL A 68 -0.99 0.43 6.40
C VAL A 68 -1.87 -0.16 7.49
N TRP A 69 -3.16 -0.10 7.29
CA TRP A 69 -4.09 -0.77 8.17
C TRP A 69 -4.35 -2.19 7.69
N ILE A 70 -4.03 -3.17 8.52
CA ILE A 70 -4.22 -4.59 8.24
C ILE A 70 -5.37 -5.11 9.06
N PHE A 71 -6.28 -5.84 8.40
CA PHE A 71 -7.34 -6.58 9.06
C PHE A 71 -7.51 -7.93 8.39
N MET A 72 -7.98 -8.92 9.15
CA MET A 72 -8.19 -10.27 8.66
C MET A 72 -9.66 -10.67 8.79
N LYS A 73 -10.15 -11.37 7.78
CA LYS A 73 -11.47 -12.02 7.79
C LYS A 73 -11.31 -13.51 7.67
N ARG A 74 -12.16 -14.23 8.35
CA ARG A 74 -12.29 -15.69 8.25
C ARG A 74 -13.65 -16.07 7.65
N LYS A 75 -13.67 -17.12 6.86
CA LYS A 75 -14.89 -17.71 6.33
C LYS A 75 -15.18 -19.03 7.04
N ASN A 76 -16.37 -19.17 7.58
CA ASN A 76 -16.84 -20.48 8.06
C ASN A 76 -17.19 -21.33 6.83
N THR A 77 -16.52 -22.46 6.67
CA THR A 77 -16.69 -23.33 5.50
C THR A 77 -18.05 -24.04 5.47
N SER A 78 -18.63 -24.29 6.64
CA SER A 78 -19.94 -24.96 6.75
C SER A 78 -21.11 -24.02 6.46
N THR A 79 -21.02 -22.77 6.89
CA THR A 79 -22.11 -21.79 6.73
C THR A 79 -21.89 -20.80 5.59
N GLY A 80 -20.66 -20.71 5.09
CA GLY A 80 -20.28 -19.72 4.08
C GLY A 80 -20.16 -18.27 4.59
N VAL A 81 -20.39 -18.04 5.88
CA VAL A 81 -20.43 -16.71 6.49
C VAL A 81 -19.02 -16.19 6.76
N TRP A 82 -18.78 -14.93 6.40
CA TRP A 82 -17.56 -14.20 6.70
C TRP A 82 -17.69 -13.45 8.04
N SER A 83 -16.63 -13.49 8.84
CA SER A 83 -16.53 -12.73 10.08
C SER A 83 -15.13 -12.13 10.22
N HIS A 84 -15.01 -11.05 10.99
CA HIS A 84 -13.70 -10.50 11.33
C HIS A 84 -12.96 -11.46 12.26
N ALA A 85 -11.65 -11.58 12.08
CA ALA A 85 -10.76 -12.18 13.06
C ALA A 85 -10.25 -11.09 14.01
N THR A 86 -10.24 -11.39 15.30
CA THR A 86 -9.59 -10.52 16.29
C THR A 86 -8.10 -10.73 16.19
N MET A 87 -7.35 -9.66 15.99
CA MET A 87 -5.89 -9.70 15.95
C MET A 87 -5.34 -9.50 17.36
N ALA A 88 -4.20 -10.10 17.67
CA ALA A 88 -3.52 -9.85 18.91
C ALA A 88 -2.99 -8.42 18.97
N GLU A 89 -3.08 -7.78 20.13
CA GLU A 89 -2.60 -6.41 20.35
C GLU A 89 -1.07 -6.34 20.39
N SER A 90 -0.42 -7.46 20.69
CA SER A 90 1.04 -7.57 20.77
C SER A 90 1.54 -8.60 19.78
N GLY A 91 2.60 -8.25 19.09
CA GLY A 91 3.34 -9.13 18.21
C GLY A 91 4.83 -8.77 18.25
N THR A 92 5.66 -9.70 17.83
CA THR A 92 7.09 -9.44 17.64
C THR A 92 7.34 -9.35 16.14
N ASN A 93 7.88 -8.25 15.68
CA ASN A 93 8.34 -8.16 14.30
C ASN A 93 9.51 -9.14 14.10
N PRO A 94 9.53 -9.89 13.01
CA PRO A 94 10.70 -10.66 12.64
C PRO A 94 11.94 -9.78 12.53
N SER A 95 13.13 -10.37 12.71
CA SER A 95 14.38 -9.64 12.52
C SER A 95 14.47 -9.05 11.11
N GLY A 96 14.82 -7.78 11.00
CA GLY A 96 14.88 -7.06 9.71
C GLY A 96 13.70 -6.15 9.44
N PHE A 97 12.66 -6.15 10.29
CA PHE A 97 11.57 -5.19 10.26
C PHE A 97 11.70 -4.19 11.41
N SER A 98 11.62 -2.93 11.10
CA SER A 98 11.73 -1.81 12.06
C SER A 98 10.46 -0.94 12.01
#